data_f624ccbb6b179462e6345715bbaf7e1c
#
_entry.id   f624ccbb6b179462e6345715bbaf7e1c
#
_cell.length_a   1.000
_cell.length_b   1.000
_cell.length_c   1.000
_cell.angle_alpha   90.00
_cell.angle_beta   90.00
_cell.angle_gamma   90.00
#
_symmetry.space_group_name_H-M   'P 1'
#
loop_
_entity.id
_entity.type
_entity.pdbx_description
1 polymer ?
#
loop_
_entity_poly.entity_id
_entity_poly.type
_entity_poly.pdbx_seq_one_letter_code
_entity_poly.pdbx_strand_id
1 'polypeptide(L)'
;MKKLLALLILSLYPFFTSYAEEVESFQYMGDNLLLPIPDGFCNATEELSGIFIMDYINSQISNGIDAPAAVIAFTRCGFENDLEELYPFGYISLMDNSKPSVTQKSFNKMLEKVLGNSKMMKKIQESADDATKKTGSEYGIEIDAVGIDQATLNWIDENVAIVTTRMEYVVDGELYNEFSVQGSTALNNSIVNYYIWDVEPGLTTPNENARILINNSKFLVRMNK
;
A
#
# COMPACT_ATOMS: atom_id res chain seq x y z
N MET A 1 48.14 -14.23 19.07
CA MET A 1 46.73 -14.65 19.20
C MET A 1 45.75 -13.55 19.58
N LYS A 2 46.09 -12.54 20.40
CA LYS A 2 45.14 -11.45 20.77
C LYS A 2 44.76 -10.47 19.64
N LYS A 3 45.61 -10.33 18.60
CA LYS A 3 45.31 -9.43 17.44
C LYS A 3 44.37 -10.04 16.40
N LEU A 4 44.29 -11.38 16.35
CA LEU A 4 43.35 -12.08 15.43
C LEU A 4 41.91 -12.05 15.91
N LEU A 5 41.72 -11.98 17.25
CA LEU A 5 40.38 -11.95 17.86
C LEU A 5 39.69 -10.60 17.64
N ALA A 6 40.45 -9.50 17.56
CA ALA A 6 39.88 -8.16 17.30
C ALA A 6 39.39 -7.98 15.87
N LEU A 7 40.01 -8.66 14.90
CA LEU A 7 39.56 -8.63 13.50
C LEU A 7 38.29 -9.47 13.27
N LEU A 8 38.09 -10.53 14.05
CA LEU A 8 36.89 -11.38 13.93
C LEU A 8 35.64 -10.72 14.53
N ILE A 9 35.83 -9.81 15.51
CA ILE A 9 34.70 -9.08 16.14
C ILE A 9 34.20 -7.96 15.22
N LEU A 10 35.07 -7.36 14.39
CA LEU A 10 34.66 -6.34 13.41
C LEU A 10 33.92 -6.91 12.21
N SER A 11 34.10 -8.20 11.89
CA SER A 11 33.39 -8.85 10.78
C SER A 11 32.01 -9.40 11.16
N LEU A 12 31.64 -9.34 12.46
CA LEU A 12 30.34 -9.78 12.98
C LEU A 12 29.37 -8.63 13.30
N TYR A 13 29.77 -7.38 13.06
CA TYR A 13 28.77 -6.33 12.96
C TYR A 13 28.03 -6.56 11.64
N PRO A 14 26.76 -7.01 11.67
CA PRO A 14 25.93 -6.86 10.48
C PRO A 14 25.99 -5.37 10.18
N PHE A 15 26.35 -5.02 8.97
CA PHE A 15 26.02 -3.72 8.42
C PHE A 15 24.48 -3.65 8.46
N PHE A 16 23.91 -3.25 9.61
CA PHE A 16 22.65 -2.59 9.62
C PHE A 16 22.93 -1.28 8.87
N THR A 17 22.82 -1.31 7.57
CA THR A 17 22.47 -0.12 6.83
C THR A 17 21.12 0.27 7.42
N SER A 18 21.15 1.15 8.42
CA SER A 18 20.02 1.96 8.75
C SER A 18 19.76 2.74 7.47
N TYR A 19 18.90 2.20 6.61
CA TYR A 19 18.26 3.04 5.61
C TYR A 19 17.59 4.13 6.44
N ALA A 20 18.07 5.35 6.30
CA ALA A 20 17.38 6.50 6.87
C ALA A 20 15.95 6.39 6.33
N GLU A 21 14.96 6.33 7.22
CA GLU A 21 13.56 6.30 6.85
C GLU A 21 13.33 7.49 5.91
N GLU A 22 13.03 7.23 4.65
CA GLU A 22 12.76 8.25 3.65
C GLU A 22 11.41 8.88 4.00
N VAL A 23 11.35 10.19 4.05
CA VAL A 23 10.18 10.93 4.48
C VAL A 23 9.86 12.02 3.47
N GLU A 24 8.68 11.94 2.89
CA GLU A 24 8.17 12.93 1.95
C GLU A 24 7.33 13.99 2.66
N SER A 25 7.48 15.23 2.25
CA SER A 25 6.65 16.34 2.73
C SER A 25 5.57 16.66 1.70
N PHE A 26 4.32 16.52 2.09
CA PHE A 26 3.18 16.69 1.18
C PHE A 26 2.17 17.70 1.73
N GLN A 27 1.82 18.71 0.92
CA GLN A 27 0.78 19.69 1.27
C GLN A 27 -0.60 19.17 0.94
N TYR A 28 -1.44 18.98 1.95
CA TYR A 28 -2.80 18.48 1.76
C TYR A 28 -3.79 19.20 2.68
N MET A 29 -4.87 19.74 2.12
CA MET A 29 -5.95 20.43 2.85
C MET A 29 -5.48 21.55 3.80
N GLY A 30 -4.33 22.17 3.49
CA GLY A 30 -3.71 23.22 4.30
C GLY A 30 -2.74 22.74 5.38
N ASP A 31 -2.63 21.44 5.58
CA ASP A 31 -1.64 20.81 6.46
C ASP A 31 -0.40 20.38 5.68
N ASN A 32 0.76 20.43 6.32
CA ASN A 32 1.99 19.83 5.80
C ASN A 32 2.15 18.45 6.44
N LEU A 33 1.88 17.41 5.68
CA LEU A 33 2.01 16.03 6.13
C LEU A 33 3.42 15.51 5.85
N LEU A 34 4.01 14.86 6.84
CA LEU A 34 5.26 14.12 6.70
C LEU A 34 4.89 12.64 6.50
N LEU A 35 5.15 12.13 5.30
CA LEU A 35 4.75 10.80 4.84
C LEU A 35 5.98 9.90 4.76
N PRO A 36 6.23 9.02 5.75
CA PRO A 36 7.35 8.10 5.70
C PRO A 36 7.10 7.01 4.64
N ILE A 37 8.13 6.70 3.86
CA ILE A 37 8.12 5.54 2.95
C ILE A 37 8.32 4.28 3.80
N PRO A 38 7.56 3.20 3.54
CA PRO A 38 7.67 1.97 4.33
C PRO A 38 9.08 1.34 4.26
N ASP A 39 9.51 0.74 5.37
CA ASP A 39 10.83 0.09 5.47
C ASP A 39 11.03 -0.97 4.37
N GLY A 40 12.17 -0.92 3.70
CA GLY A 40 12.52 -1.76 2.53
C GLY A 40 12.04 -1.24 1.18
N PHE A 41 11.30 -0.13 1.17
CA PHE A 41 10.84 0.55 -0.03
C PHE A 41 11.52 1.90 -0.22
N CYS A 42 11.58 2.36 -1.45
CA CYS A 42 12.09 3.66 -1.87
C CYS A 42 11.03 4.42 -2.68
N ASN A 43 11.02 5.76 -2.57
CA ASN A 43 10.14 6.58 -3.38
C ASN A 43 10.47 6.39 -4.87
N ALA A 44 9.46 6.07 -5.65
CA ALA A 44 9.56 5.84 -7.08
C ALA A 44 8.67 6.78 -7.90
N THR A 45 8.04 7.78 -7.26
CA THR A 45 6.98 8.61 -7.88
C THR A 45 7.41 9.25 -9.20
N GLU A 46 8.67 9.67 -9.32
CA GLU A 46 9.22 10.29 -10.55
C GLU A 46 9.99 9.28 -11.43
N GLU A 47 10.11 8.02 -11.00
CA GLU A 47 10.81 6.96 -11.68
C GLU A 47 9.85 6.13 -12.56
N LEU A 48 10.38 5.29 -13.45
CA LEU A 48 9.59 4.57 -14.45
C LEU A 48 8.49 3.69 -13.82
N SER A 49 8.82 2.92 -12.78
CA SER A 49 7.85 2.07 -12.09
C SER A 49 6.79 2.90 -11.36
N GLY A 50 7.19 4.01 -10.72
CA GLY A 50 6.26 4.88 -10.01
C GLY A 50 5.28 5.58 -10.95
N ILE A 51 5.75 6.07 -12.10
CA ILE A 51 4.88 6.65 -13.13
C ILE A 51 3.85 5.61 -13.58
N PHE A 52 4.29 4.37 -13.86
CA PHE A 52 3.38 3.28 -14.24
C PHE A 52 2.35 2.98 -13.13
N ILE A 53 2.78 2.86 -11.87
CA ILE A 53 1.88 2.60 -10.73
C ILE A 53 0.85 3.72 -10.61
N MET A 54 1.27 4.97 -10.66
CA MET A 54 0.39 6.14 -10.52
C MET A 54 -0.64 6.19 -11.65
N ASP A 55 -0.22 5.97 -12.89
CA ASP A 55 -1.11 5.95 -14.05
C ASP A 55 -2.12 4.81 -13.96
N TYR A 56 -1.66 3.60 -13.60
CA TYR A 56 -2.52 2.43 -13.47
C TYR A 56 -3.58 2.63 -12.37
N ILE A 57 -3.19 3.07 -11.17
CA ILE A 57 -4.12 3.30 -10.06
C ILE A 57 -5.11 4.42 -10.40
N ASN A 58 -4.66 5.53 -10.98
CA ASN A 58 -5.52 6.65 -11.34
C ASN A 58 -6.47 6.29 -12.50
N SER A 59 -6.05 5.42 -13.43
CA SER A 59 -6.95 4.85 -14.45
C SER A 59 -8.06 4.00 -13.82
N GLN A 60 -7.75 3.14 -12.87
CA GLN A 60 -8.77 2.35 -12.16
C GLN A 60 -9.79 3.25 -11.44
N ILE A 61 -9.33 4.32 -10.79
CA ILE A 61 -10.21 5.31 -10.15
C ILE A 61 -11.10 5.99 -11.18
N SER A 62 -10.54 6.42 -12.30
CA SER A 62 -11.28 7.05 -13.41
C SER A 62 -12.30 6.09 -14.02
N ASN A 63 -12.03 4.79 -14.01
CA ASN A 63 -12.89 3.74 -14.53
C ASN A 63 -13.96 3.24 -13.54
N GLY A 64 -14.00 3.77 -12.32
CA GLY A 64 -15.14 3.59 -11.41
C GLY A 64 -14.82 3.08 -10.01
N ILE A 65 -13.55 2.92 -9.64
CA ILE A 65 -13.19 2.67 -8.24
C ILE A 65 -13.37 3.96 -7.44
N ASP A 66 -14.22 3.92 -6.42
CA ASP A 66 -14.42 5.04 -5.49
C ASP A 66 -13.30 5.03 -4.43
N ALA A 67 -12.14 5.55 -4.82
CA ALA A 67 -10.97 5.65 -3.97
C ALA A 67 -10.25 6.99 -4.21
N PRO A 68 -9.49 7.52 -3.23
CA PRO A 68 -8.69 8.72 -3.44
C PRO A 68 -7.50 8.41 -4.34
N ALA A 69 -7.11 9.39 -5.17
CA ALA A 69 -5.97 9.28 -6.06
C ALA A 69 -4.68 8.98 -5.30
N ALA A 70 -3.79 8.23 -5.91
CA ALA A 70 -2.44 8.02 -5.43
C ALA A 70 -1.65 9.33 -5.49
N VAL A 71 -0.85 9.61 -4.48
CA VAL A 71 -0.03 10.83 -4.37
C VAL A 71 1.47 10.53 -4.34
N ILE A 72 1.87 9.35 -3.88
CA ILE A 72 3.24 8.86 -3.87
C ILE A 72 3.21 7.40 -4.27
N ALA A 73 4.09 6.98 -5.16
CA ALA A 73 4.37 5.58 -5.46
C ALA A 73 5.72 5.17 -4.87
N PHE A 74 5.83 3.92 -4.46
CA PHE A 74 7.07 3.35 -3.94
C PHE A 74 7.24 1.90 -4.40
N THR A 75 8.48 1.50 -4.61
CA THR A 75 8.86 0.13 -4.99
C THR A 75 9.96 -0.37 -4.06
N ARG A 76 10.30 -1.64 -4.16
CA ARG A 76 11.48 -2.18 -3.49
C ARG A 76 12.72 -1.38 -3.91
N CYS A 77 13.56 -0.97 -2.94
CA CYS A 77 14.75 -0.18 -3.22
C CYS A 77 15.68 -0.88 -4.23
N GLY A 78 16.15 -0.12 -5.23
CA GLY A 78 16.99 -0.61 -6.33
C GLY A 78 16.22 -1.11 -7.56
N PHE A 79 14.86 -1.06 -7.53
CA PHE A 79 13.99 -1.50 -8.62
C PHE A 79 13.06 -0.40 -9.12
N GLU A 80 13.38 0.86 -8.83
CA GLU A 80 12.54 2.02 -9.14
C GLU A 80 12.33 2.22 -10.66
N ASN A 81 13.23 1.68 -11.47
CA ASN A 81 13.19 1.75 -12.93
C ASN A 81 13.02 0.37 -13.62
N ASP A 82 12.59 -0.64 -12.87
CA ASP A 82 12.42 -2.00 -13.37
C ASP A 82 10.94 -2.41 -13.39
N LEU A 83 10.36 -2.49 -14.59
CA LEU A 83 8.96 -2.94 -14.77
C LEU A 83 8.83 -4.46 -14.83
N GLU A 84 9.92 -5.21 -15.07
CA GLU A 84 9.89 -6.68 -15.11
C GLU A 84 9.85 -7.25 -13.68
N GLU A 85 10.45 -6.52 -12.71
CA GLU A 85 10.43 -6.87 -11.28
C GLU A 85 9.65 -5.85 -10.45
N LEU A 86 8.48 -5.46 -10.92
CA LEU A 86 7.64 -4.44 -10.28
C LEU A 86 7.20 -4.82 -8.86
N TYR A 87 6.92 -6.09 -8.59
CA TYR A 87 6.43 -6.56 -7.29
C TYR A 87 7.56 -6.83 -6.28
N PRO A 88 7.35 -6.53 -4.98
CA PRO A 88 6.23 -5.76 -4.43
C PRO A 88 6.33 -4.27 -4.73
N PHE A 89 5.20 -3.64 -4.92
CA PHE A 89 5.08 -2.19 -5.05
C PHE A 89 4.00 -1.65 -4.13
N GLY A 90 3.94 -0.33 -3.99
CA GLY A 90 2.87 0.29 -3.24
C GLY A 90 2.68 1.75 -3.58
N TYR A 91 1.68 2.32 -2.94
CA TYR A 91 1.39 3.74 -3.07
C TYR A 91 0.74 4.31 -1.81
N ILE A 92 0.78 5.62 -1.69
CA ILE A 92 0.10 6.38 -0.65
C ILE A 92 -1.05 7.15 -1.30
N SER A 93 -2.21 7.12 -0.67
CA SER A 93 -3.33 7.97 -1.03
C SER A 93 -3.85 8.76 0.17
N LEU A 94 -4.43 9.94 -0.09
CA LEU A 94 -4.92 10.84 0.94
C LEU A 94 -6.42 11.09 0.76
N MET A 95 -7.17 10.94 1.84
CA MET A 95 -8.60 11.24 1.86
C MET A 95 -8.89 12.41 2.80
N ASP A 96 -9.76 13.33 2.37
CA ASP A 96 -10.24 14.43 3.21
C ASP A 96 -11.02 13.91 4.41
N ASN A 97 -10.59 14.30 5.61
CA ASN A 97 -11.20 13.94 6.89
C ASN A 97 -11.72 15.16 7.65
N SER A 98 -11.78 16.32 7.03
CA SER A 98 -12.09 17.58 7.69
C SER A 98 -13.60 17.77 7.98
N LYS A 99 -14.49 17.04 7.27
CA LYS A 99 -15.95 17.32 7.33
C LYS A 99 -16.81 16.05 7.29
N PRO A 100 -17.24 15.52 8.40
CA PRO A 100 -16.80 15.75 9.78
C PRO A 100 -15.46 15.05 10.04
N SER A 101 -14.64 15.61 10.93
CA SER A 101 -13.39 14.96 11.35
C SER A 101 -13.67 13.58 11.94
N VAL A 102 -13.01 12.56 11.42
CA VAL A 102 -13.15 11.16 11.81
C VAL A 102 -11.93 10.74 12.63
N THR A 103 -12.16 10.34 13.87
CA THR A 103 -11.09 9.77 14.70
C THR A 103 -10.74 8.35 14.22
N GLN A 104 -9.53 7.87 14.48
CA GLN A 104 -9.13 6.48 14.17
C GLN A 104 -10.16 5.47 14.69
N LYS A 105 -10.64 5.65 15.92
CA LYS A 105 -11.66 4.79 16.53
C LYS A 105 -12.98 4.75 15.75
N SER A 106 -13.44 5.89 15.24
CA SER A 106 -14.68 5.94 14.46
C SER A 106 -14.48 5.39 13.05
N PHE A 107 -13.30 5.62 12.45
CA PHE A 107 -12.90 5.04 11.19
C PHE A 107 -12.86 3.50 11.28
N ASN A 108 -12.22 2.96 12.31
CA ASN A 108 -12.16 1.52 12.56
C ASN A 108 -13.55 0.88 12.61
N LYS A 109 -14.49 1.50 13.35
CA LYS A 109 -15.88 1.02 13.43
C LYS A 109 -16.62 1.08 12.09
N MET A 110 -16.35 2.11 11.30
CA MET A 110 -16.92 2.22 9.95
C MET A 110 -16.40 1.08 9.06
N LEU A 111 -15.10 0.83 9.10
CA LEU A 111 -14.45 -0.22 8.33
C LEU A 111 -14.97 -1.62 8.69
N GLU A 112 -15.07 -1.94 10.00
CA GLU A 112 -15.70 -3.19 10.47
C GLU A 112 -17.11 -3.37 9.93
N LYS A 113 -17.91 -2.28 9.91
CA LYS A 113 -19.29 -2.32 9.40
C LYS A 113 -19.32 -2.55 7.88
N VAL A 114 -18.40 -1.95 7.12
CA VAL A 114 -18.31 -2.12 5.67
C VAL A 114 -17.93 -3.56 5.34
N LEU A 115 -16.84 -4.06 5.93
CA LEU A 115 -16.33 -5.41 5.69
C LEU A 115 -17.30 -6.49 6.18
N GLY A 116 -18.06 -6.24 7.25
CA GLY A 116 -19.11 -7.15 7.74
C GLY A 116 -20.41 -7.13 6.92
N ASN A 117 -20.53 -6.24 5.92
CA ASN A 117 -21.75 -6.10 5.10
C ASN A 117 -21.55 -6.76 3.71
N SER A 118 -22.01 -8.00 3.57
CA SER A 118 -21.87 -8.79 2.31
C SER A 118 -22.44 -8.10 1.08
N LYS A 119 -23.54 -7.33 1.21
CA LYS A 119 -24.13 -6.59 0.08
C LYS A 119 -23.23 -5.42 -0.35
N MET A 120 -22.57 -4.79 0.60
CA MET A 120 -21.65 -3.69 0.35
C MET A 120 -20.35 -4.22 -0.28
N MET A 121 -19.82 -5.31 0.27
CA MET A 121 -18.65 -5.99 -0.28
C MET A 121 -18.88 -6.47 -1.71
N LYS A 122 -20.05 -7.05 -2.00
CA LYS A 122 -20.40 -7.45 -3.37
C LYS A 122 -20.39 -6.27 -4.35
N LYS A 123 -20.91 -5.10 -3.96
CA LYS A 123 -20.88 -3.90 -4.82
C LYS A 123 -19.45 -3.39 -5.04
N ILE A 124 -18.61 -3.42 -4.01
CA ILE A 124 -17.20 -3.04 -4.12
C ILE A 124 -16.50 -3.97 -5.10
N GLN A 125 -16.73 -5.26 -5.00
CA GLN A 125 -16.20 -6.26 -5.93
C GLN A 125 -16.65 -6.00 -7.37
N GLU A 126 -17.96 -5.87 -7.62
CA GLU A 126 -18.49 -5.59 -8.96
C GLU A 126 -17.88 -4.32 -9.56
N SER A 127 -17.70 -3.27 -8.76
CA SER A 127 -17.05 -2.03 -9.21
C SER A 127 -15.56 -2.22 -9.52
N ALA A 128 -14.85 -2.99 -8.72
CA ALA A 128 -13.44 -3.31 -8.94
C ALA A 128 -13.24 -4.14 -10.21
N ASP A 129 -14.08 -5.17 -10.43
CA ASP A 129 -14.06 -6.01 -11.62
C ASP A 129 -14.27 -5.19 -12.91
N ASP A 130 -15.27 -4.32 -12.90
CA ASP A 130 -15.58 -3.46 -14.04
C ASP A 130 -14.44 -2.47 -14.34
N ALA A 131 -13.84 -1.86 -13.30
CA ALA A 131 -12.73 -0.93 -13.44
C ALA A 131 -11.48 -1.64 -13.96
N THR A 132 -11.15 -2.82 -13.42
CA THR A 132 -9.99 -3.61 -13.84
C THR A 132 -10.09 -4.02 -15.32
N LYS A 133 -11.26 -4.47 -15.76
CA LYS A 133 -11.50 -4.81 -17.19
C LYS A 133 -11.32 -3.61 -18.11
N LYS A 134 -11.85 -2.45 -17.73
CA LYS A 134 -11.71 -1.22 -18.52
C LYS A 134 -10.26 -0.78 -18.59
N THR A 135 -9.58 -0.77 -17.45
CA THR A 135 -8.15 -0.42 -17.37
C THR A 135 -7.31 -1.37 -18.21
N GLY A 136 -7.50 -2.69 -18.08
CA GLY A 136 -6.83 -3.67 -18.95
C GLY A 136 -7.02 -3.39 -20.44
N SER A 137 -8.24 -3.07 -20.84
CA SER A 137 -8.54 -2.70 -22.23
C SER A 137 -7.80 -1.45 -22.71
N GLU A 138 -7.58 -0.45 -21.84
CA GLU A 138 -6.79 0.75 -22.16
C GLU A 138 -5.32 0.42 -22.44
N TYR A 139 -4.78 -0.58 -21.75
CA TYR A 139 -3.41 -1.08 -21.96
C TYR A 139 -3.31 -2.19 -23.02
N GLY A 140 -4.42 -2.56 -23.66
CA GLY A 140 -4.47 -3.62 -24.67
C GLY A 140 -4.28 -5.03 -24.10
N ILE A 141 -4.60 -5.22 -22.81
CA ILE A 141 -4.49 -6.47 -22.07
C ILE A 141 -5.91 -6.99 -21.81
N GLU A 142 -6.19 -8.25 -22.14
CA GLU A 142 -7.45 -8.89 -21.80
C GLU A 142 -7.38 -9.38 -20.35
N ILE A 143 -8.06 -8.65 -19.45
CA ILE A 143 -8.16 -9.02 -18.04
C ILE A 143 -9.59 -9.46 -17.75
N ASP A 144 -9.76 -10.72 -17.39
CA ASP A 144 -10.95 -11.24 -16.74
C ASP A 144 -10.72 -11.29 -15.25
N ALA A 145 -11.21 -10.30 -14.50
CA ALA A 145 -11.15 -10.35 -13.04
C ALA A 145 -12.06 -11.46 -12.55
N VAL A 146 -11.52 -12.45 -11.88
CA VAL A 146 -12.27 -13.55 -11.28
C VAL A 146 -12.88 -13.14 -9.95
N GLY A 147 -12.30 -12.14 -9.31
CA GLY A 147 -12.93 -11.49 -8.17
C GLY A 147 -11.99 -11.21 -6.99
N ILE A 148 -12.50 -10.42 -6.07
CA ILE A 148 -11.94 -10.30 -4.73
C ILE A 148 -12.34 -11.55 -3.95
N ASP A 149 -11.41 -12.48 -3.76
CA ASP A 149 -11.67 -13.72 -3.01
C ASP A 149 -11.96 -13.41 -1.55
N GLN A 150 -11.16 -12.55 -0.94
CA GLN A 150 -11.31 -12.21 0.46
C GLN A 150 -10.75 -10.83 0.82
N ALA A 151 -11.56 -10.00 1.49
CA ALA A 151 -11.09 -8.83 2.21
C ALA A 151 -11.20 -9.10 3.71
N THR A 152 -10.06 -9.10 4.41
CA THR A 152 -9.98 -9.43 5.84
C THR A 152 -9.39 -8.28 6.62
N LEU A 153 -10.05 -7.91 7.71
CA LEU A 153 -9.52 -6.97 8.68
C LEU A 153 -8.55 -7.71 9.61
N ASN A 154 -7.25 -7.49 9.42
CA ASN A 154 -6.21 -8.27 10.09
C ASN A 154 -5.78 -7.65 11.42
N TRP A 155 -5.85 -6.31 11.51
CA TRP A 155 -5.38 -5.58 12.68
C TRP A 155 -6.14 -4.26 12.85
N ILE A 156 -6.44 -3.92 14.11
CA ILE A 156 -7.00 -2.62 14.50
C ILE A 156 -6.33 -2.17 15.80
N ASP A 157 -5.83 -0.94 15.81
CA ASP A 157 -5.44 -0.25 17.04
C ASP A 157 -5.79 1.24 16.99
N GLU A 158 -5.24 2.02 17.91
CA GLU A 158 -5.47 3.46 18.01
C GLU A 158 -4.77 4.28 16.91
N ASN A 159 -3.86 3.68 16.14
CA ASN A 159 -3.06 4.36 15.12
C ASN A 159 -3.42 3.90 13.70
N VAL A 160 -3.86 2.65 13.52
CA VAL A 160 -4.03 2.07 12.18
C VAL A 160 -5.11 1.00 12.14
N ALA A 161 -5.76 0.87 11.00
CA ALA A 161 -6.50 -0.32 10.59
C ALA A 161 -5.79 -1.00 9.42
N ILE A 162 -5.58 -2.31 9.50
CA ILE A 162 -4.95 -3.11 8.43
C ILE A 162 -6.00 -4.02 7.80
N VAL A 163 -6.16 -3.91 6.50
CA VAL A 163 -6.99 -4.78 5.67
C VAL A 163 -6.11 -5.51 4.67
N THR A 164 -6.29 -6.81 4.54
CA THR A 164 -5.71 -7.60 3.45
C THR A 164 -6.80 -7.96 2.47
N THR A 165 -6.55 -7.74 1.20
CA THR A 165 -7.43 -8.17 0.10
C THR A 165 -6.67 -9.15 -0.78
N ARG A 166 -7.28 -10.29 -1.08
CA ARG A 166 -6.79 -11.26 -2.07
C ARG A 166 -7.65 -11.18 -3.31
N MET A 167 -6.99 -11.25 -4.45
CA MET A 167 -7.61 -11.11 -5.77
C MET A 167 -7.08 -12.17 -6.71
N GLU A 168 -7.95 -12.67 -7.56
CA GLU A 168 -7.61 -13.59 -8.63
C GLU A 168 -7.94 -12.92 -9.97
N TYR A 169 -7.01 -12.99 -10.92
CA TYR A 169 -7.23 -12.49 -12.28
C TYR A 169 -6.86 -13.56 -13.29
N VAL A 170 -7.53 -13.51 -14.43
CA VAL A 170 -7.08 -14.20 -15.63
C VAL A 170 -6.57 -13.15 -16.60
N VAL A 171 -5.32 -13.25 -16.98
CA VAL A 171 -4.67 -12.37 -17.95
C VAL A 171 -4.21 -13.25 -19.11
N ASP A 172 -4.69 -13.00 -20.32
CA ASP A 172 -4.38 -13.79 -21.51
C ASP A 172 -4.60 -15.32 -21.33
N GLY A 173 -5.58 -15.69 -20.50
CA GLY A 173 -5.93 -17.07 -20.18
C GLY A 173 -5.09 -17.73 -19.07
N GLU A 174 -4.16 -17.03 -18.44
CA GLU A 174 -3.37 -17.49 -17.29
C GLU A 174 -3.92 -16.92 -15.99
N LEU A 175 -3.98 -17.75 -14.94
CA LEU A 175 -4.47 -17.36 -13.61
C LEU A 175 -3.33 -16.71 -12.81
N TYR A 176 -3.58 -15.51 -12.30
CA TYR A 176 -2.70 -14.77 -11.41
C TYR A 176 -3.37 -14.53 -10.07
N ASN A 177 -2.65 -14.77 -9.00
CA ASN A 177 -3.09 -14.47 -7.66
C ASN A 177 -2.27 -13.29 -7.11
N GLU A 178 -2.97 -12.30 -6.61
CA GLU A 178 -2.37 -11.13 -5.97
C GLU A 178 -2.96 -10.92 -4.59
N PHE A 179 -2.23 -10.21 -3.75
CA PHE A 179 -2.78 -9.64 -2.54
C PHE A 179 -2.35 -8.18 -2.39
N SER A 180 -3.21 -7.41 -1.75
CA SER A 180 -2.85 -6.09 -1.26
C SER A 180 -3.03 -6.02 0.25
N VAL A 181 -2.15 -5.29 0.91
CA VAL A 181 -2.28 -4.94 2.32
C VAL A 181 -2.42 -3.43 2.41
N GLN A 182 -3.54 -2.98 2.96
CA GLN A 182 -3.84 -1.57 3.19
C GLN A 182 -3.68 -1.24 4.67
N GLY A 183 -2.93 -0.18 4.97
CA GLY A 183 -2.87 0.44 6.29
C GLY A 183 -3.50 1.83 6.26
N SER A 184 -4.55 2.06 7.04
CA SER A 184 -5.27 3.34 7.07
C SER A 184 -5.12 4.01 8.43
N THR A 185 -4.60 5.24 8.43
CA THR A 185 -4.35 6.06 9.62
C THR A 185 -5.10 7.38 9.53
N ALA A 186 -5.96 7.66 10.52
CA ALA A 186 -6.63 8.95 10.63
C ALA A 186 -5.70 9.96 11.33
N LEU A 187 -5.35 11.01 10.60
CA LEU A 187 -4.64 12.19 11.11
C LEU A 187 -5.57 13.39 10.98
N ASN A 188 -5.57 14.29 11.94
CA ASN A 188 -6.35 15.54 11.97
C ASN A 188 -7.41 15.71 10.86
N ASN A 189 -7.04 16.33 9.74
CA ASN A 189 -7.92 16.59 8.60
C ASN A 189 -7.78 15.57 7.46
N SER A 190 -7.04 14.47 7.66
CA SER A 190 -6.71 13.53 6.61
C SER A 190 -6.80 12.08 7.08
N ILE A 191 -7.15 11.19 6.16
CA ILE A 191 -6.89 9.76 6.32
C ILE A 191 -5.78 9.40 5.34
N VAL A 192 -4.67 8.90 5.86
CA VAL A 192 -3.52 8.44 5.07
C VAL A 192 -3.66 6.95 4.87
N ASN A 193 -3.69 6.52 3.63
CA ASN A 193 -3.74 5.11 3.26
C ASN A 193 -2.43 4.71 2.59
N TYR A 194 -1.83 3.66 3.09
CA TYR A 194 -0.69 2.98 2.48
C TYR A 194 -1.16 1.66 1.91
N TYR A 195 -0.73 1.34 0.72
CA TYR A 195 -1.01 0.06 0.06
C TYR A 195 0.31 -0.61 -0.31
N ILE A 196 0.43 -1.91 -0.05
CA ILE A 196 1.50 -2.76 -0.57
C ILE A 196 0.85 -3.91 -1.31
N TRP A 197 1.24 -4.10 -2.56
CA TRP A 197 0.77 -5.15 -3.47
C TRP A 197 1.90 -6.14 -3.74
N ASP A 198 1.56 -7.42 -3.76
CA ASP A 198 2.47 -8.48 -4.19
C ASP A 198 1.68 -9.63 -4.83
N VAL A 199 2.36 -10.45 -5.62
CA VAL A 199 1.79 -11.68 -6.20
C VAL A 199 1.83 -12.82 -5.19
N GLU A 200 1.08 -13.91 -5.43
CA GLU A 200 1.10 -15.09 -4.56
C GLU A 200 1.43 -16.35 -5.40
N PRO A 201 2.59 -17.01 -5.25
CA PRO A 201 3.66 -16.70 -4.28
C PRO A 201 4.52 -15.51 -4.72
N GLY A 202 4.84 -14.62 -3.79
CA GLY A 202 5.62 -13.40 -4.00
C GLY A 202 6.87 -13.33 -3.14
N LEU A 203 7.49 -12.15 -3.15
CA LEU A 203 8.68 -11.86 -2.34
C LEU A 203 8.34 -11.56 -0.89
N THR A 204 7.09 -11.17 -0.62
CA THR A 204 6.59 -10.88 0.73
C THR A 204 5.35 -11.71 1.04
N THR A 205 4.90 -11.64 2.27
CA THR A 205 3.65 -12.24 2.71
C THR A 205 2.70 -11.16 3.24
N PRO A 206 1.36 -11.39 3.25
CA PRO A 206 0.42 -10.44 3.85
C PRO A 206 0.76 -10.05 5.29
N ASN A 207 1.27 -10.98 6.09
CA ASN A 207 1.65 -10.70 7.48
C ASN A 207 2.91 -9.82 7.61
N GLU A 208 3.89 -9.99 6.72
CA GLU A 208 5.08 -9.14 6.67
C GLU A 208 4.71 -7.73 6.27
N ASN A 209 3.91 -7.56 5.22
CA ASN A 209 3.44 -6.25 4.76
C ASN A 209 2.56 -5.57 5.82
N ALA A 210 1.69 -6.32 6.50
CA ALA A 210 0.91 -5.79 7.62
C ALA A 210 1.81 -5.25 8.74
N ARG A 211 2.87 -5.98 9.12
CA ARG A 211 3.83 -5.55 10.15
C ARG A 211 4.60 -4.30 9.73
N ILE A 212 5.03 -4.22 8.47
CA ILE A 212 5.67 -3.02 7.90
C ILE A 212 4.72 -1.83 8.03
N LEU A 213 3.47 -1.94 7.60
CA LEU A 213 2.50 -0.86 7.64
C LEU A 213 2.09 -0.46 9.06
N ILE A 214 2.02 -1.39 10.01
CA ILE A 214 1.78 -1.07 11.43
C ILE A 214 2.92 -0.20 11.98
N ASN A 215 4.17 -0.55 11.71
CA ASN A 215 5.33 0.21 12.17
C ASN A 215 5.38 1.59 11.49
N ASN A 216 5.17 1.64 10.19
CA ASN A 216 5.13 2.87 9.41
C ASN A 216 4.03 3.83 9.92
N SER A 217 2.83 3.31 10.21
CA SER A 217 1.72 4.11 10.76
C SER A 217 2.02 4.69 12.13
N LYS A 218 2.70 3.94 13.01
CA LYS A 218 3.15 4.47 14.30
C LYS A 218 4.18 5.60 14.15
N PHE A 219 5.05 5.47 13.16
CA PHE A 219 6.01 6.52 12.83
C PHE A 219 5.32 7.75 12.23
N LEU A 220 4.43 7.55 11.25
CA LEU A 220 3.59 8.59 10.67
C LEU A 220 2.86 9.42 11.75
N VAL A 221 2.21 8.76 12.71
CA VAL A 221 1.49 9.45 13.80
C VAL A 221 2.44 10.26 14.68
N ARG A 222 3.66 9.76 14.95
CA ARG A 222 4.65 10.49 15.77
C ARG A 222 5.17 11.75 15.07
N MET A 223 5.36 11.70 13.77
CA MET A 223 5.90 12.81 12.98
C MET A 223 4.88 13.93 12.74
N ASN A 224 3.59 13.62 12.76
CA ASN A 224 2.52 14.57 12.44
C ASN A 224 1.73 15.03 13.70
N LYS A 225 2.25 14.79 14.89
CA LYS A 225 1.74 15.33 16.16
C LYS A 225 2.40 16.67 16.48
#